data_30bc95b07fa34e48b21c5b10c84130f2
#
_entry.id   30bc95b07fa34e48b21c5b10c84130f2
#
_cell.length_a   1.000
_cell.length_b   1.000
_cell.length_c   1.000
_cell.angle_alpha   90.00
_cell.angle_beta   90.00
_cell.angle_gamma   90.00
#
_symmetry.space_group_name_H-M   'P 1'
#
loop_
_entity.id
_entity.type
_entity.pdbx_description
1 polymer ?
#
loop_
_entity_poly.entity_id
_entity_poly.type
_entity_poly.pdbx_seq_one_letter_code
_entity_poly.pdbx_strand_id
1 'polypeptide(L)'
;MDKTSDAVDTGAEDLQQRLRRAEERKAKFDEARQSAALARRVAEAEREAADLEVLEELISKHGEIGDRIEALHTSEGMVVVKRPNSLHFRRFQELSSAKLADVEKLVRASLVHPDPVKFDAIVESLPATLIQAADMVAKLAGVGRGHVEGK
;
A
#
# COMPACT_ATOMS: atom_id res chain seq x y z
N MET A 1 48.01 -37.57 33.72
CA MET A 1 48.22 -36.88 32.48
C MET A 1 47.03 -36.99 31.60
N ASP A 2 46.49 -38.12 31.47
CA ASP A 2 45.38 -38.34 30.55
C ASP A 2 44.09 -37.62 30.89
N LYS A 3 43.85 -37.35 32.15
CA LYS A 3 42.66 -36.66 32.61
C LYS A 3 42.54 -35.24 32.08
N THR A 4 43.66 -34.54 31.92
CA THR A 4 43.67 -33.17 31.40
C THR A 4 43.41 -33.16 29.90
N SER A 5 43.97 -34.10 29.19
CA SER A 5 43.79 -34.26 27.75
C SER A 5 42.33 -34.60 27.41
N ASP A 6 41.75 -35.54 28.15
CA ASP A 6 40.36 -35.95 27.98
C ASP A 6 39.40 -34.80 28.24
N ALA A 7 39.66 -33.99 29.25
CA ALA A 7 38.83 -32.84 29.58
C ALA A 7 38.86 -31.76 28.48
N VAL A 8 40.03 -31.55 27.87
CA VAL A 8 40.20 -30.62 26.77
C VAL A 8 39.47 -31.11 25.52
N ASP A 9 39.58 -32.40 25.22
CA ASP A 9 38.90 -33.01 24.06
C ASP A 9 37.39 -32.96 24.23
N THR A 10 36.90 -33.26 25.44
CA THR A 10 35.45 -33.19 25.75
C THR A 10 34.94 -31.76 25.63
N GLY A 11 35.73 -30.79 26.07
CA GLY A 11 35.38 -29.38 25.92
C GLY A 11 35.32 -28.94 24.47
N ALA A 12 36.26 -29.41 23.65
CA ALA A 12 36.29 -29.09 22.21
C ALA A 12 35.09 -29.71 21.50
N GLU A 13 34.73 -30.96 21.82
CA GLU A 13 33.57 -31.63 21.25
C GLU A 13 32.29 -30.91 21.63
N ASP A 14 32.14 -30.46 22.89
CA ASP A 14 31.01 -29.72 23.35
C ASP A 14 30.86 -28.39 22.59
N LEU A 15 31.95 -27.67 22.40
CA LEU A 15 31.96 -26.43 21.65
C LEU A 15 31.58 -26.66 20.19
N GLN A 16 32.06 -27.71 19.58
CA GLN A 16 31.72 -28.07 18.21
C GLN A 16 30.24 -28.39 18.06
N GLN A 17 29.67 -29.12 19.03
CA GLN A 17 28.23 -29.42 19.04
C GLN A 17 27.40 -28.17 19.22
N ARG A 18 27.84 -27.29 20.09
CA ARG A 18 27.16 -26.01 20.31
C ARG A 18 27.18 -25.14 19.05
N LEU A 19 28.31 -25.08 18.38
CA LEU A 19 28.44 -24.34 17.12
C LEU A 19 27.55 -24.94 16.06
N ARG A 20 27.52 -26.25 15.91
CA ARG A 20 26.69 -26.94 14.95
C ARG A 20 25.19 -26.65 15.19
N ARG A 21 24.76 -26.68 16.44
CA ARG A 21 23.37 -26.36 16.80
C ARG A 21 23.02 -24.91 16.48
N ALA A 22 23.97 -24.01 16.73
CA ALA A 22 23.76 -22.60 16.42
C ALA A 22 23.64 -22.38 14.92
N GLU A 23 24.50 -23.04 14.14
CA GLU A 23 24.45 -22.95 12.68
C GLU A 23 23.18 -23.54 12.11
N GLU A 24 22.71 -24.67 12.67
CA GLU A 24 21.46 -25.29 12.27
C GLU A 24 20.26 -24.37 12.55
N ARG A 25 20.25 -23.74 13.72
CA ARG A 25 19.19 -22.78 14.07
C ARG A 25 19.19 -21.59 13.13
N LYS A 26 20.39 -21.09 12.83
CA LYS A 26 20.53 -19.96 11.91
C LYS A 26 20.03 -20.33 10.51
N ALA A 27 20.42 -21.52 10.03
CA ALA A 27 19.98 -22.00 8.72
C ALA A 27 18.47 -22.14 8.64
N LYS A 28 17.84 -22.69 9.69
CA LYS A 28 16.37 -22.80 9.74
C LYS A 28 15.69 -21.45 9.78
N PHE A 29 16.27 -20.51 10.53
CA PHE A 29 15.74 -19.16 10.62
C PHE A 29 15.82 -18.45 9.26
N ASP A 30 16.97 -18.55 8.58
CA ASP A 30 17.17 -17.95 7.27
C ASP A 30 16.24 -18.56 6.24
N GLU A 31 16.04 -19.88 6.28
CA GLU A 31 15.11 -20.58 5.40
C GLU A 31 13.67 -20.09 5.64
N ALA A 32 13.28 -19.97 6.90
CA ALA A 32 11.95 -19.47 7.26
C ALA A 32 11.74 -18.04 6.78
N ARG A 33 12.78 -17.20 6.91
CA ARG A 33 12.74 -15.82 6.41
C ARG A 33 12.57 -15.76 4.90
N GLN A 34 13.33 -16.58 4.18
CA GLN A 34 13.26 -16.65 2.72
C GLN A 34 11.88 -17.12 2.26
N SER A 35 11.34 -18.13 2.93
CA SER A 35 10.02 -18.67 2.64
C SER A 35 8.94 -17.62 2.89
N ALA A 36 9.02 -16.89 4.01
CA ALA A 36 8.09 -15.83 4.33
C ALA A 36 8.18 -14.66 3.34
N ALA A 37 9.39 -14.31 2.91
CA ALA A 37 9.61 -13.27 1.92
C ALA A 37 9.02 -13.66 0.56
N LEU A 38 9.20 -14.91 0.16
CA LEU A 38 8.63 -15.42 -1.09
C LEU A 38 7.10 -15.42 -1.03
N ALA A 39 6.52 -15.90 0.08
CA ALA A 39 5.08 -15.91 0.27
C ALA A 39 4.50 -14.50 0.19
N ARG A 40 5.21 -13.52 0.75
CA ARG A 40 4.80 -12.13 0.71
C ARG A 40 4.82 -11.58 -0.72
N ARG A 41 5.87 -11.90 -1.46
CA ARG A 41 6.01 -11.49 -2.86
C ARG A 41 4.92 -12.09 -3.74
N VAL A 42 4.59 -13.35 -3.51
CA VAL A 42 3.50 -14.03 -4.23
C VAL A 42 2.16 -13.34 -3.91
N ALA A 43 1.90 -13.06 -2.63
CA ALA A 43 0.67 -12.40 -2.21
C ALA A 43 0.55 -10.99 -2.83
N GLU A 44 1.65 -10.25 -2.89
CA GLU A 44 1.69 -8.93 -3.52
C GLU A 44 1.41 -9.02 -5.01
N ALA A 45 2.03 -9.98 -5.71
CA ALA A 45 1.82 -10.16 -7.13
C ALA A 45 0.37 -10.56 -7.45
N GLU A 46 -0.22 -11.42 -6.63
CA GLU A 46 -1.62 -11.81 -6.79
C GLU A 46 -2.57 -10.63 -6.56
N ARG A 47 -2.25 -9.81 -5.56
CA ARG A 47 -3.04 -8.61 -5.26
C ARG A 47 -2.95 -7.62 -6.42
N GLU A 48 -1.75 -7.38 -6.93
CA GLU A 48 -1.53 -6.48 -8.06
C GLU A 48 -2.28 -6.95 -9.30
N ALA A 49 -2.27 -8.27 -9.55
CA ALA A 49 -3.00 -8.84 -10.67
C ALA A 49 -4.51 -8.64 -10.52
N ALA A 50 -5.04 -8.87 -9.32
CA ALA A 50 -6.46 -8.67 -9.02
C ALA A 50 -6.84 -7.20 -9.16
N ASP A 51 -6.00 -6.29 -8.66
CA ASP A 51 -6.21 -4.86 -8.77
C ASP A 51 -6.22 -4.41 -10.23
N LEU A 52 -5.34 -5.01 -11.05
CA LEU A 52 -5.26 -4.68 -12.45
C LEU A 52 -6.54 -5.06 -13.19
N GLU A 53 -7.12 -6.21 -12.88
CA GLU A 53 -8.39 -6.63 -13.47
C GLU A 53 -9.52 -5.66 -13.12
N VAL A 54 -9.59 -5.26 -11.85
CA VAL A 54 -10.58 -4.28 -11.40
C VAL A 54 -10.36 -2.95 -12.12
N LEU A 55 -9.10 -2.52 -12.21
CA LEU A 55 -8.76 -1.26 -12.83
C LEU A 55 -9.11 -1.23 -14.33
N GLU A 56 -8.86 -2.32 -15.04
CA GLU A 56 -9.24 -2.45 -16.45
C GLU A 56 -10.75 -2.30 -16.63
N GLU A 57 -11.53 -2.92 -15.74
CA GLU A 57 -12.98 -2.80 -15.76
C GLU A 57 -13.41 -1.35 -15.50
N LEU A 58 -12.78 -0.68 -14.56
CA LEU A 58 -13.09 0.73 -14.23
C LEU A 58 -12.70 1.68 -15.36
N ILE A 59 -11.59 1.43 -16.03
CA ILE A 59 -11.19 2.21 -17.20
C ILE A 59 -12.25 2.08 -18.29
N SER A 60 -12.74 0.87 -18.50
CA SER A 60 -13.78 0.62 -19.48
C SER A 60 -15.07 1.38 -19.18
N LYS A 61 -15.41 1.50 -17.89
CA LYS A 61 -16.64 2.19 -17.46
C LYS A 61 -16.52 3.72 -17.36
N HIS A 62 -15.37 4.20 -16.93
CA HIS A 62 -15.21 5.60 -16.57
C HIS A 62 -14.23 6.39 -17.43
N GLY A 63 -13.33 5.72 -18.13
CA GLY A 63 -12.32 6.36 -19.00
C GLY A 63 -10.90 6.19 -18.49
N GLU A 64 -9.99 6.88 -19.15
CA GLU A 64 -8.55 6.68 -18.97
C GLU A 64 -8.00 7.14 -17.63
N ILE A 65 -6.97 6.43 -17.16
CA ILE A 65 -6.21 6.82 -15.96
C ILE A 65 -5.47 8.13 -16.27
N GLY A 66 -5.46 9.01 -15.28
CA GLY A 66 -4.82 10.32 -15.42
C GLY A 66 -5.71 11.38 -16.05
N ASP A 67 -6.81 10.96 -16.67
CA ASP A 67 -7.76 11.88 -17.29
C ASP A 67 -9.12 11.81 -16.59
N ARG A 68 -9.70 10.63 -16.52
CA ARG A 68 -11.05 10.44 -15.95
C ARG A 68 -11.03 9.80 -14.58
N ILE A 69 -10.07 8.92 -14.33
CA ILE A 69 -9.91 8.25 -13.05
C ILE A 69 -8.45 8.24 -12.64
N GLU A 70 -8.21 7.99 -11.37
CA GLU A 70 -6.87 7.81 -10.84
C GLU A 70 -6.90 6.73 -9.76
N ALA A 71 -5.82 5.97 -9.66
CA ALA A 71 -5.71 4.86 -8.72
C ALA A 71 -4.59 5.10 -7.72
N LEU A 72 -4.89 4.84 -6.46
CA LEU A 72 -3.93 4.91 -5.37
C LEU A 72 -3.76 3.50 -4.82
N HIS A 73 -2.55 2.97 -4.90
CA HIS A 73 -2.25 1.65 -4.37
C HIS A 73 -1.76 1.77 -2.94
N THR A 74 -2.44 1.13 -2.02
CA THR A 74 -2.05 1.11 -0.60
C THR A 74 -1.81 -0.31 -0.14
N SER A 75 -1.14 -0.48 0.99
CA SER A 75 -0.91 -1.80 1.58
C SER A 75 -2.21 -2.47 2.02
N GLU A 76 -3.29 -1.70 2.20
CA GLU A 76 -4.59 -2.21 2.63
C GLU A 76 -5.57 -2.39 1.48
N GLY A 77 -5.20 -1.98 0.28
CA GLY A 77 -6.03 -2.11 -0.91
C GLY A 77 -5.88 -0.94 -1.86
N MET A 78 -6.49 -1.06 -3.03
CA MET A 78 -6.45 -0.02 -4.05
C MET A 78 -7.66 0.91 -3.88
N VAL A 79 -7.41 2.20 -4.01
CA VAL A 79 -8.48 3.22 -3.99
C VAL A 79 -8.50 3.88 -5.37
N VAL A 80 -9.66 3.93 -5.99
CA VAL A 80 -9.83 4.59 -7.29
C VAL A 80 -10.84 5.71 -7.15
N VAL A 81 -10.47 6.89 -7.62
CA VAL A 81 -11.34 8.06 -7.65
C VAL A 81 -11.55 8.51 -9.08
N LYS A 82 -12.66 9.17 -9.35
CA LYS A 82 -12.96 9.71 -10.67
C LYS A 82 -12.92 11.24 -10.64
N ARG A 83 -12.90 11.84 -11.82
CA ARG A 83 -13.00 13.29 -11.95
C ARG A 83 -14.27 13.74 -11.24
N PRO A 84 -14.19 14.72 -10.35
CA PRO A 84 -15.35 15.14 -9.58
C PRO A 84 -16.37 15.87 -10.45
N ASN A 85 -17.62 15.82 -10.02
CA ASN A 85 -18.66 16.61 -10.65
C ASN A 85 -18.27 18.09 -10.49
N SER A 86 -18.38 18.86 -11.55
CA SER A 86 -17.95 20.28 -11.55
C SER A 86 -18.68 21.11 -10.50
N LEU A 87 -19.92 20.82 -10.23
CA LEU A 87 -20.68 21.53 -9.21
C LEU A 87 -20.15 21.23 -7.79
N HIS A 88 -19.90 19.95 -7.51
CA HIS A 88 -19.35 19.55 -6.22
C HIS A 88 -17.97 20.15 -5.99
N PHE A 89 -17.14 20.15 -7.00
CA PHE A 89 -15.79 20.68 -6.88
C PHE A 89 -15.82 22.20 -6.70
N ARG A 90 -16.70 22.89 -7.43
CA ARG A 90 -16.85 24.33 -7.30
C ARG A 90 -17.30 24.71 -5.89
N ARG A 91 -18.27 23.99 -5.34
CA ARG A 91 -18.72 24.20 -3.96
C ARG A 91 -17.58 24.04 -2.96
N PHE A 92 -16.75 23.03 -3.19
CA PHE A 92 -15.58 22.81 -2.35
C PHE A 92 -14.59 23.99 -2.45
N GLN A 93 -14.35 24.50 -3.66
CA GLN A 93 -13.45 25.63 -3.87
C GLN A 93 -13.96 26.94 -3.26
N GLU A 94 -15.26 27.07 -3.15
CA GLU A 94 -15.87 28.28 -2.58
C GLU A 94 -15.77 28.34 -1.05
N LEU A 95 -15.36 27.25 -0.41
CA LEU A 95 -15.20 27.24 1.04
C LEU A 95 -14.01 28.13 1.41
N SER A 96 -14.24 29.04 2.35
CA SER A 96 -13.17 29.93 2.80
C SER A 96 -12.12 29.18 3.62
N SER A 97 -12.53 28.09 4.27
CA SER A 97 -11.63 27.25 5.04
C SER A 97 -12.17 25.84 5.00
N ALA A 98 -11.56 25.01 4.17
CA ALA A 98 -11.94 23.60 4.05
C ALA A 98 -11.50 22.81 5.28
N LYS A 99 -12.42 22.12 5.90
CA LYS A 99 -12.15 21.24 7.03
C LYS A 99 -11.95 19.82 6.52
N LEU A 100 -11.41 18.95 7.36
CA LEU A 100 -11.22 17.55 7.01
C LEU A 100 -12.53 16.89 6.57
N ALA A 101 -13.65 17.24 7.21
CA ALA A 101 -14.96 16.72 6.83
C ALA A 101 -15.35 17.12 5.39
N ASP A 102 -14.97 18.32 4.96
CA ASP A 102 -15.24 18.80 3.61
C ASP A 102 -14.41 18.03 2.57
N VAL A 103 -13.15 17.78 2.90
CA VAL A 103 -12.25 16.97 2.08
C VAL A 103 -12.79 15.56 1.94
N GLU A 104 -13.20 14.95 3.05
CA GLU A 104 -13.78 13.63 3.07
C GLU A 104 -15.03 13.55 2.18
N LYS A 105 -15.87 14.55 2.26
CA LYS A 105 -17.09 14.62 1.46
C LYS A 105 -16.78 14.65 -0.04
N LEU A 106 -15.79 15.44 -0.42
CA LEU A 106 -15.36 15.53 -1.82
C LEU A 106 -14.81 14.19 -2.32
N VAL A 107 -13.97 13.55 -1.52
CA VAL A 107 -13.38 12.26 -1.87
C VAL A 107 -14.46 11.20 -2.01
N ARG A 108 -15.40 11.14 -1.06
CA ARG A 108 -16.48 10.16 -1.10
C ARG A 108 -17.37 10.34 -2.32
N ALA A 109 -17.65 11.57 -2.71
CA ALA A 109 -18.44 11.85 -3.91
C ALA A 109 -17.73 11.41 -5.19
N SER A 110 -16.41 11.32 -5.17
CA SER A 110 -15.60 10.93 -6.33
C SER A 110 -15.11 9.49 -6.25
N LEU A 111 -15.41 8.78 -5.17
CA LEU A 111 -14.94 7.42 -4.96
C LEU A 111 -15.60 6.44 -5.92
N VAL A 112 -14.78 5.62 -6.61
CA VAL A 112 -15.25 4.60 -7.53
C VAL A 112 -15.02 3.21 -6.94
N HIS A 113 -13.92 3.03 -6.23
CA HIS A 113 -13.50 1.76 -5.65
C HIS A 113 -12.57 2.01 -4.47
N PRO A 114 -12.67 1.26 -3.40
CA PRO A 114 -13.64 0.20 -3.10
C PRO A 114 -14.98 0.79 -2.66
N ASP A 115 -15.86 -0.04 -2.09
CA ASP A 115 -17.10 0.46 -1.52
C ASP A 115 -16.80 1.38 -0.32
N PRO A 116 -17.73 2.25 0.09
CA PRO A 116 -17.49 3.21 1.18
C PRO A 116 -17.06 2.59 2.50
N VAL A 117 -17.59 1.43 2.85
CA VAL A 117 -17.25 0.74 4.11
C VAL A 117 -15.79 0.32 4.10
N LYS A 118 -15.35 -0.27 3.00
CA LYS A 118 -13.96 -0.69 2.85
C LYS A 118 -13.02 0.50 2.77
N PHE A 119 -13.44 1.56 2.10
CA PHE A 119 -12.67 2.80 2.04
C PHE A 119 -12.44 3.37 3.45
N ASP A 120 -13.49 3.38 4.28
CA ASP A 120 -13.37 3.83 5.67
C ASP A 120 -12.35 3.00 6.45
N ALA A 121 -12.35 1.70 6.25
CA ALA A 121 -11.40 0.80 6.91
C ALA A 121 -9.97 1.11 6.48
N ILE A 122 -9.75 1.39 5.20
CA ILE A 122 -8.44 1.77 4.67
C ILE A 122 -7.97 3.09 5.29
N VAL A 123 -8.85 4.08 5.34
CA VAL A 123 -8.53 5.40 5.93
C VAL A 123 -8.23 5.27 7.42
N GLU A 124 -8.96 4.41 8.12
CA GLU A 124 -8.71 4.18 9.53
C GLU A 124 -7.32 3.59 9.77
N SER A 125 -6.91 2.63 8.94
CA SER A 125 -5.58 2.01 9.04
C SER A 125 -4.49 2.93 8.50
N LEU A 126 -4.77 3.69 7.46
CA LEU A 126 -3.82 4.55 6.76
C LEU A 126 -4.43 5.93 6.58
N PRO A 127 -4.40 6.78 7.63
CA PRO A 127 -5.08 8.09 7.57
C PRO A 127 -4.63 9.02 6.43
N ALA A 128 -3.37 8.91 6.00
CA ALA A 128 -2.86 9.72 4.90
C ALA A 128 -3.57 9.43 3.57
N THR A 129 -4.24 8.29 3.45
CA THR A 129 -4.97 7.89 2.25
C THR A 129 -6.02 8.92 1.86
N LEU A 130 -6.70 9.50 2.84
CA LEU A 130 -7.74 10.50 2.56
C LEU A 130 -7.15 11.72 1.86
N ILE A 131 -6.03 12.22 2.36
CA ILE A 131 -5.36 13.39 1.79
C ILE A 131 -4.80 13.07 0.40
N GLN A 132 -4.21 11.90 0.24
CA GLN A 132 -3.69 11.47 -1.06
C GLN A 132 -4.80 11.33 -2.09
N ALA A 133 -5.93 10.75 -1.69
CA ALA A 133 -7.10 10.63 -2.56
C ALA A 133 -7.65 12.00 -2.94
N ALA A 134 -7.70 12.93 -1.99
CA ALA A 134 -8.14 14.31 -2.24
C ALA A 134 -7.24 15.01 -3.26
N ASP A 135 -5.93 14.81 -3.15
CA ASP A 135 -4.96 15.36 -4.09
C ASP A 135 -5.21 14.81 -5.51
N MET A 136 -5.49 13.54 -5.62
CA MET A 136 -5.80 12.91 -6.90
C MET A 136 -7.09 13.47 -7.51
N VAL A 137 -8.13 13.67 -6.69
CA VAL A 137 -9.38 14.28 -7.13
C VAL A 137 -9.12 15.69 -7.67
N ALA A 138 -8.31 16.48 -6.95
CA ALA A 138 -7.96 17.84 -7.36
C ALA A 138 -7.21 17.83 -8.70
N LYS A 139 -6.27 16.91 -8.88
CA LYS A 139 -5.53 16.79 -10.14
C LYS A 139 -6.45 16.42 -11.30
N LEU A 140 -7.39 15.51 -11.08
CA LEU A 140 -8.36 15.14 -12.11
C LEU A 140 -9.28 16.32 -12.47
N ALA A 141 -9.54 17.20 -11.51
CA ALA A 141 -10.32 18.41 -11.74
C ALA A 141 -9.53 19.49 -12.49
N GLY A 142 -8.23 19.27 -12.69
CA GLY A 142 -7.39 20.22 -13.39
C GLY A 142 -6.55 21.13 -12.51
N VAL A 143 -6.64 21.00 -11.21
CA VAL A 143 -5.85 21.82 -10.30
C VAL A 143 -4.38 21.42 -10.43
N GLY A 144 -3.50 22.40 -10.55
CA GLY A 144 -2.07 22.14 -10.69
C GLY A 144 -1.61 21.74 -12.08
N ARG A 145 -2.51 21.69 -13.06
CA ARG A 145 -2.13 21.40 -14.42
C ARG A 145 -1.87 22.67 -15.20
N GLY A 146 -1.55 23.66 -14.55
CA GLY A 146 -1.11 24.76 -15.14
C GLY A 146 -2.01 25.42 -16.04
N HIS A 147 -2.12 25.92 -16.10
CA HIS A 147 -2.67 26.52 -16.90
C HIS A 147 -2.07 26.80 -18.05
N VAL A 148 -1.42 26.38 -17.87
CA VAL A 148 -0.74 26.45 -18.75
C VAL A 148 -1.22 26.70 -19.96
N GLU A 149 -1.77 25.99 -20.29
CA GLU A 149 -2.23 26.01 -21.33
C GLU A 149 -3.10 26.94 -21.57
N GLY A 150 -3.33 27.43 -20.86
CA GLY A 150 -4.18 28.22 -20.99
C GLY A 150 -3.99 29.19 -21.93
N LYS A 151 -3.67 29.27 -22.31
CA LYS A 151 -3.48 30.08 -22.96
C LYS A 151 -3.78 30.18 -23.86
#